data_8c5571a2c680185809d15eb085c310e5
#
_entry.id   8c5571a2c680185809d15eb085c310e5
#
_cell.length_a   1.000
_cell.length_b   1.000
_cell.length_c   1.000
_cell.angle_alpha   90.00
_cell.angle_beta   90.00
_cell.angle_gamma   90.00
#
_symmetry.space_group_name_H-M   'P 1'
#
loop_
_entity.id
_entity.type
_entity.pdbx_description
1 polymer ?
#
loop_
_entity_poly.entity_id
_entity_poly.type
_entity_poly.pdbx_seq_one_letter_code
_entity_poly.pdbx_strand_id
1 'polypeptide(L)' 'QDVKLNAANTSLRSKYRTAVKNVEKAVAAGDKTKATELFAKMQTVVDIIADKGIFHKNKAARDKSRLSAKVKTLALAAA' A
#
# COMPACT_ATOMS: atom_id res chain seq x y z
N GLN A 1 5.47 27.38 -6.24
CA GLN A 1 6.24 26.17 -6.40
C GLN A 1 5.87 25.11 -5.36
N ASP A 2 6.00 25.50 -4.11
CA ASP A 2 5.68 24.60 -3.00
C ASP A 2 4.22 24.16 -3.02
N VAL A 3 3.32 25.05 -3.43
CA VAL A 3 1.89 24.73 -3.49
C VAL A 3 1.63 23.62 -4.51
N LYS A 4 2.27 23.70 -5.68
CA LYS A 4 2.13 22.66 -6.70
C LYS A 4 2.69 21.33 -6.23
N LEU A 5 3.88 21.34 -5.63
CA LEU A 5 4.51 20.15 -5.10
C LEU A 5 3.67 19.54 -3.98
N ASN A 6 3.14 20.39 -3.09
CA ASN A 6 2.29 19.92 -2.01
C ASN A 6 1.00 19.27 -2.53
N ALA A 7 0.39 19.87 -3.55
CA ALA A 7 -0.82 19.31 -4.13
C ALA A 7 -0.56 17.92 -4.73
N ALA A 8 0.53 17.77 -5.49
CA ALA A 8 0.91 16.49 -6.07
C ALA A 8 1.23 15.47 -4.98
N ASN A 9 1.99 15.89 -3.95
CA ASN A 9 2.34 15.01 -2.85
C ASN A 9 1.11 14.57 -2.06
N THR A 10 0.18 15.49 -1.83
CA THR A 10 -1.06 15.18 -1.11
C THR A 10 -1.88 14.14 -1.88
N SER A 11 -1.98 14.31 -3.20
CA SER A 11 -2.70 13.36 -4.04
C SER A 11 -2.08 11.96 -3.98
N LEU A 12 -0.75 11.87 -4.08
CA LEU A 12 -0.05 10.59 -4.02
C LEU A 12 -0.14 9.96 -2.63
N ARG A 13 -0.07 10.78 -1.58
CA ARG A 13 -0.23 10.29 -0.22
C ARG A 13 -1.63 9.73 0.01
N SER A 14 -2.64 10.38 -0.55
CA SER A 14 -4.02 9.90 -0.48
C SER A 14 -4.17 8.56 -1.19
N LYS A 15 -3.58 8.41 -2.37
CA LYS A 15 -3.59 7.15 -3.11
C LYS A 15 -2.91 6.04 -2.30
N TYR A 16 -1.78 6.37 -1.69
CA TYR A 16 -1.06 5.42 -0.84
C TYR A 16 -1.92 4.95 0.32
N ARG A 17 -2.52 5.90 1.05
CA ARG A 17 -3.39 5.58 2.18
C ARG A 17 -4.56 4.71 1.77
N THR A 18 -5.20 5.07 0.66
CA THR A 18 -6.34 4.32 0.15
C THR A 18 -5.94 2.91 -0.22
N ALA A 19 -4.80 2.75 -0.89
CA ALA A 19 -4.31 1.43 -1.28
C ALA A 19 -4.01 0.56 -0.06
N VAL A 20 -3.35 1.13 0.96
CA VAL A 20 -3.06 0.42 2.21
C VAL A 20 -4.36 0.02 2.91
N LYS A 21 -5.30 0.93 3.03
CA LYS A 21 -6.58 0.65 3.68
C LYS A 21 -7.36 -0.43 2.95
N ASN A 22 -7.35 -0.40 1.62
CA ASN A 22 -8.05 -1.41 0.83
C ASN A 22 -7.49 -2.81 1.08
N VAL A 23 -6.16 -2.93 1.15
CA VAL A 23 -5.53 -4.20 1.46
C VAL A 23 -5.93 -4.67 2.87
N GLU A 24 -5.87 -3.76 3.84
CA GLU A 24 -6.24 -4.09 5.22
C GLU A 24 -7.70 -4.52 5.33
N LYS A 25 -8.60 -3.85 4.62
CA LYS A 25 -10.01 -4.21 4.59
C LYS A 25 -10.23 -5.60 4.02
N ALA A 26 -9.54 -5.91 2.92
CA ALA A 26 -9.64 -7.21 2.29
C ALA A 26 -9.13 -8.32 3.21
N VAL A 27 -8.04 -8.05 3.93
CA VAL A 27 -7.50 -9.00 4.91
C VAL A 27 -8.49 -9.19 6.05
N ALA A 28 -9.07 -8.11 6.55
CA ALA A 28 -10.04 -8.17 7.64
C ALA A 28 -11.31 -8.92 7.23
N ALA A 29 -11.71 -8.77 5.97
CA ALA A 29 -12.88 -9.48 5.43
C ALA A 29 -12.58 -10.95 5.15
N GLY A 30 -11.32 -11.35 5.16
CA GLY A 30 -10.93 -12.71 4.86
C GLY A 30 -10.93 -13.04 3.37
N ASP A 31 -10.91 -12.03 2.52
CA ASP A 31 -10.94 -12.23 1.07
C ASP A 31 -9.51 -12.29 0.52
N LYS A 32 -8.98 -13.49 0.45
CA LYS A 32 -7.63 -13.76 -0.01
C LYS A 32 -7.38 -13.24 -1.42
N THR A 33 -8.31 -13.47 -2.33
CA THR A 33 -8.16 -13.07 -3.73
C THR A 33 -8.08 -11.56 -3.86
N LYS A 34 -9.00 -10.84 -3.22
CA LYS A 34 -8.99 -9.38 -3.22
C LYS A 34 -7.77 -8.83 -2.52
N ALA A 35 -7.39 -9.42 -1.40
CA ALA A 35 -6.21 -8.97 -0.67
C ALA A 35 -4.96 -9.06 -1.54
N THR A 36 -4.79 -10.14 -2.27
CA THR A 36 -3.65 -10.33 -3.17
C THR A 36 -3.67 -9.30 -4.31
N GLU A 37 -4.82 -9.11 -4.93
CA GLU A 37 -4.96 -8.12 -6.01
C GLU A 37 -4.68 -6.70 -5.53
N LEU A 38 -5.28 -6.34 -4.41
CA LEU A 38 -5.10 -4.99 -3.86
C LEU A 38 -3.67 -4.77 -3.39
N PHE A 39 -3.04 -5.81 -2.87
CA PHE A 39 -1.63 -5.72 -2.47
C PHE A 39 -0.73 -5.46 -3.68
N ALA A 40 -0.99 -6.12 -4.80
CA ALA A 40 -0.25 -5.87 -6.03
C ALA A 40 -0.40 -4.43 -6.49
N LYS A 41 -1.61 -3.88 -6.44
CA LYS A 41 -1.86 -2.49 -6.78
C LYS A 41 -1.16 -1.55 -5.80
N MET A 42 -1.19 -1.89 -4.52
CA MET A 42 -0.51 -1.11 -3.49
C MET A 42 0.99 -1.07 -3.73
N GLN A 43 1.60 -2.17 -4.13
CA GLN A 43 3.03 -2.21 -4.43
C GLN A 43 3.39 -1.21 -5.53
N THR A 44 2.59 -1.13 -6.58
CA THR A 44 2.81 -0.16 -7.65
C THR A 44 2.77 1.27 -7.13
N VAL A 45 1.77 1.59 -6.31
CA VAL A 45 1.64 2.92 -5.71
C VAL A 45 2.82 3.23 -4.81
N VAL A 46 3.22 2.27 -3.98
CA VAL A 46 4.35 2.44 -3.06
C VAL A 46 5.64 2.70 -3.83
N ASP A 47 5.86 1.96 -4.90
CA ASP A 47 7.07 2.13 -5.71
C ASP A 47 7.13 3.50 -6.37
N ILE A 48 6.00 3.98 -6.88
CA ILE A 48 5.91 5.31 -7.48
C ILE A 48 6.21 6.39 -6.42
N ILE A 49 5.64 6.25 -5.24
CA ILE A 49 5.83 7.22 -4.16
C ILE A 49 7.27 7.22 -3.66
N ALA A 50 7.88 6.06 -3.55
CA ALA A 50 9.27 5.94 -3.14
C ALA A 50 10.19 6.55 -4.19
N ASP A 51 9.92 6.32 -5.48
CA ASP A 51 10.69 6.91 -6.57
C ASP A 51 10.64 8.43 -6.56
N LYS A 52 9.47 8.98 -6.24
CA LYS A 52 9.31 10.45 -6.19
C LYS A 52 9.83 11.06 -4.90
N GLY A 53 10.27 10.23 -3.95
CA GLY A 53 10.83 10.70 -2.69
C GLY A 53 9.82 11.30 -1.74
N ILE A 54 8.53 11.00 -1.92
CA ILE A 54 7.47 11.51 -1.05
C ILE A 54 7.55 10.86 0.33
N PHE A 55 7.81 9.56 0.36
CA PHE A 55 8.09 8.84 1.58
C PHE A 55 9.50 8.25 1.52
N HIS A 56 10.11 8.12 2.69
CA HIS A 56 11.41 7.47 2.77
C HIS A 56 11.29 6.00 2.34
N LYS A 57 12.33 5.51 1.65
CA LYS A 57 12.35 4.12 1.17
C LYS A 57 12.16 3.11 2.29
N ASN A 58 12.69 3.40 3.47
CA ASN A 58 12.54 2.52 4.64
C ASN A 58 11.09 2.39 5.08
N LYS A 59 10.34 3.50 5.05
CA LYS A 59 8.92 3.48 5.38
C LYS A 59 8.14 2.64 4.36
N ALA A 60 8.41 2.84 3.09
CA ALA A 60 7.75 2.08 2.02
C ALA A 60 8.04 0.58 2.16
N ALA A 61 9.30 0.22 2.39
CA ALA A 61 9.69 -1.16 2.56
C ALA A 61 9.03 -1.79 3.79
N ARG A 62 8.94 -1.03 4.89
CA ARG A 62 8.30 -1.51 6.12
C ARG A 62 6.82 -1.78 5.90
N ASP A 63 6.12 -0.86 5.25
CA ASP A 63 4.68 -1.02 5.01
C ASP A 63 4.42 -2.19 4.07
N LYS A 64 5.24 -2.34 3.02
CA LYS A 64 5.14 -3.50 2.12
C LYS A 64 5.34 -4.80 2.88
N SER A 65 6.35 -4.86 3.73
CA SER A 65 6.63 -6.05 4.54
C SER A 65 5.47 -6.40 5.45
N ARG A 66 4.91 -5.40 6.13
CA ARG A 66 3.79 -5.62 7.06
C ARG A 66 2.57 -6.15 6.34
N LEU A 67 2.21 -5.53 5.22
CA LEU A 67 1.03 -5.94 4.48
C LEU A 67 1.25 -7.27 3.79
N SER A 68 2.46 -7.53 3.30
CA SER A 68 2.81 -8.83 2.74
C SER A 68 2.62 -9.94 3.77
N ALA A 69 3.07 -9.70 5.00
CA ALA A 69 2.90 -10.67 6.08
C ALA A 69 1.42 -10.93 6.38
N LYS A 70 0.61 -9.86 6.41
CA LYS A 70 -0.83 -9.99 6.63
C LYS A 70 -1.52 -10.79 5.53
N VAL A 71 -1.20 -10.50 4.29
CA VAL A 71 -1.77 -11.22 3.14
C VAL A 71 -1.32 -12.68 3.17
N LYS A 72 -0.06 -12.92 3.49
CA LYS A 72 0.48 -14.27 3.59
C LYS A 72 -0.21 -15.06 4.70
N THR A 73 -0.42 -14.45 5.85
CA THR A 73 -1.12 -15.08 6.97
C THR A 73 -2.55 -15.44 6.56
N LEU A 74 -3.22 -14.53 5.88
CA LEU A 74 -4.57 -14.78 5.38
C LEU A 74 -4.59 -15.96 4.39
N ALA A 75 -3.62 -16.01 3.50
CA ALA A 75 -3.51 -17.08 2.52
C ALA A 75 -3.31 -18.43 3.21
N LEU A 76 -2.47 -18.47 4.25
CA LEU A 76 -2.24 -19.69 5.01
C LEU A 76 -3.47 -20.10 5.81
N ALA A 77 -4.17 -19.13 6.39
CA ALA A 77 -5.38 -19.40 7.16
C ALA A 77 -6.52 -19.88 6.26
N ALA A 78 -6.58 -19.40 5.03
CA ALA A 78 -7.62 -19.77 4.09
C ALA A 78 -7.34 -21.12 3.39
N ALA A 79 -6.09 -21.56 3.45
CA ALA A 79 -5.73 -22.85 2.87
C ALA A 79 -6.13 -23.98 3.80
#